data_f64f2d3f0b56f5eb43d42b8978296e22
#
_entry.id   f64f2d3f0b56f5eb43d42b8978296e22
#
_cell.length_a   1.000
_cell.length_b   1.000
_cell.length_c   1.000
_cell.angle_alpha   90.00
_cell.angle_beta   90.00
_cell.angle_gamma   90.00
#
_symmetry.space_group_name_H-M   'P 1'
#
loop_
_entity.id
_entity.type
_entity.pdbx_description
1 polymer ?
#
loop_
_entity_poly.entity_id
_entity_poly.type
_entity_poly.pdbx_seq_one_letter_code
_entity_poly.pdbx_strand_id
1 'polypeptide(L)'
;MYYDRVTLSRLIEILLHINSILVVLNTREKNIVQCAAAELACELHKGQVDKAGVDYFTGHLTTVAQMGSTWQEQVIGYLHDASEDTPNSVEQVLNLLDEKLESPLSNNDREELTVALRLLNHHLAPDRETYIQRIKCNALAKAVKMHDLTHNMDLSRLPNPTRKDYERVERYKKEYDYLSAL
;
A
#
# COMPACT_ATOMS: atom_id res chain seq x y z
N MET A 1 -33.11 39.15 -20.89
CA MET A 1 -33.32 37.81 -20.33
C MET A 1 -32.62 37.80 -18.93
N TYR A 2 -33.36 38.19 -17.89
CA TYR A 2 -32.85 38.16 -16.50
C TYR A 2 -33.04 36.73 -15.98
N TYR A 3 -31.97 35.94 -15.96
CA TYR A 3 -31.95 34.77 -15.09
C TYR A 3 -31.95 35.29 -13.63
N ASP A 4 -33.01 34.96 -12.91
CA ASP A 4 -33.23 35.41 -11.55
C ASP A 4 -32.04 34.97 -10.67
N ARG A 5 -31.40 35.91 -9.96
CA ARG A 5 -30.28 35.68 -9.01
C ARG A 5 -30.62 34.59 -7.98
N VAL A 6 -31.91 34.44 -7.64
CA VAL A 6 -32.40 33.40 -6.72
C VAL A 6 -32.27 31.99 -7.34
N THR A 7 -32.48 31.83 -8.64
CA THR A 7 -32.36 30.55 -9.34
C THR A 7 -30.90 30.11 -9.43
N LEU A 8 -29.99 31.05 -9.69
CA LEU A 8 -28.55 30.77 -9.75
C LEU A 8 -27.99 30.36 -8.37
N SER A 9 -28.40 31.07 -7.30
CA SER A 9 -28.00 30.73 -5.92
C SER A 9 -28.44 29.31 -5.53
N ARG A 10 -29.67 28.94 -5.83
CA ARG A 10 -30.18 27.57 -5.57
C ARG A 10 -29.44 26.49 -6.35
N LEU A 11 -29.09 26.76 -7.62
CA LEU A 11 -28.29 25.82 -8.41
C LEU A 11 -26.88 25.63 -7.81
N ILE A 12 -26.24 26.68 -7.34
CA ILE A 12 -24.94 26.60 -6.66
C ILE A 12 -25.05 25.78 -5.37
N GLU A 13 -26.07 25.99 -4.55
CA GLU A 13 -26.31 25.21 -3.32
C GLU A 13 -26.51 23.71 -3.62
N ILE A 14 -27.30 23.39 -4.63
CA ILE A 14 -27.50 21.98 -5.09
C ILE A 14 -26.19 21.36 -5.55
N LEU A 15 -25.38 22.07 -6.34
CA LEU A 15 -24.10 21.57 -6.84
C LEU A 15 -23.09 21.34 -5.69
N LEU A 16 -23.04 22.25 -4.70
CA LEU A 16 -22.22 22.08 -3.51
C LEU A 16 -22.66 20.87 -2.69
N HIS A 17 -23.98 20.68 -2.54
CA HIS A 17 -24.51 19.53 -1.81
C HIS A 17 -24.19 18.21 -2.54
N ILE A 18 -24.40 18.13 -3.84
CA ILE A 18 -24.04 16.96 -4.66
C ILE A 18 -22.53 16.67 -4.54
N ASN A 19 -21.68 17.69 -4.63
CA ASN A 19 -20.25 17.53 -4.51
C ASN A 19 -19.86 16.98 -3.13
N SER A 20 -20.49 17.45 -2.05
CA SER A 20 -20.24 16.93 -0.70
C SER A 20 -20.66 15.46 -0.55
N ILE A 21 -21.77 15.05 -1.15
CA ILE A 21 -22.20 13.64 -1.17
C ILE A 21 -21.19 12.78 -1.94
N LEU A 22 -20.74 13.23 -3.11
CA LEU A 22 -19.76 12.50 -3.93
C LEU A 22 -18.44 12.30 -3.18
N VAL A 23 -17.97 13.31 -2.44
CA VAL A 23 -16.77 13.20 -1.60
C VAL A 23 -16.93 12.15 -0.51
N VAL A 24 -18.08 12.12 0.17
CA VAL A 24 -18.37 11.13 1.23
C VAL A 24 -18.43 9.72 0.65
N LEU A 25 -19.10 9.53 -0.50
CA LEU A 25 -19.19 8.22 -1.17
C LEU A 25 -17.81 7.72 -1.60
N ASN A 26 -17.01 8.56 -2.24
CA ASN A 26 -15.64 8.23 -2.66
C ASN A 26 -14.76 7.85 -1.46
N THR A 27 -14.87 8.57 -0.34
CA THR A 27 -14.12 8.23 0.89
C THR A 27 -14.56 6.88 1.44
N ARG A 28 -15.87 6.57 1.42
CA ARG A 28 -16.40 5.28 1.87
C ARG A 28 -15.91 4.12 1.00
N GLU A 29 -15.91 4.28 -0.32
CA GLU A 29 -15.40 3.26 -1.23
C GLU A 29 -13.91 2.95 -0.96
N LYS A 30 -13.08 3.97 -0.78
CA LYS A 30 -11.67 3.81 -0.44
C LYS A 30 -11.45 3.05 0.87
N ASN A 31 -12.24 3.36 1.90
CA ASN A 31 -12.18 2.64 3.17
C ASN A 31 -12.57 1.16 3.03
N ILE A 32 -13.54 0.85 2.17
CA ILE A 32 -13.93 -0.55 1.88
C ILE A 32 -12.77 -1.31 1.25
N VAL A 33 -12.08 -0.72 0.27
CA VAL A 33 -10.91 -1.35 -0.38
C VAL A 33 -9.78 -1.59 0.63
N GLN A 34 -9.52 -0.64 1.53
CA GLN A 34 -8.51 -0.78 2.58
C GLN A 34 -8.85 -1.94 3.54
N CYS A 35 -10.12 -2.04 3.98
CA CYS A 35 -10.58 -3.14 4.83
C CYS A 35 -10.44 -4.49 4.12
N ALA A 36 -10.86 -4.58 2.86
CA ALA A 36 -10.73 -5.80 2.04
C ALA A 36 -9.26 -6.22 1.87
N ALA A 37 -8.35 -5.26 1.65
CA ALA A 37 -6.91 -5.53 1.55
C ALA A 37 -6.33 -6.04 2.88
N ALA A 38 -6.75 -5.47 4.01
CA ALA A 38 -6.33 -5.94 5.33
C ALA A 38 -6.82 -7.38 5.62
N GLU A 39 -8.10 -7.68 5.32
CA GLU A 39 -8.64 -9.03 5.45
C GLU A 39 -7.89 -10.04 4.57
N LEU A 40 -7.66 -9.70 3.30
CA LEU A 40 -6.91 -10.53 2.37
C LEU A 40 -5.48 -10.79 2.86
N ALA A 41 -4.77 -9.76 3.31
CA ALA A 41 -3.43 -9.90 3.85
C ALA A 41 -3.41 -10.82 5.08
N CYS A 42 -4.37 -10.69 5.99
CA CYS A 42 -4.52 -11.57 7.15
C CYS A 42 -4.73 -13.04 6.75
N GLU A 43 -5.53 -13.29 5.72
CA GLU A 43 -5.78 -14.63 5.19
C GLU A 43 -4.55 -15.24 4.52
N LEU A 44 -3.88 -14.47 3.64
CA LEU A 44 -2.74 -14.93 2.85
C LEU A 44 -1.51 -15.22 3.70
N HIS A 45 -1.29 -14.44 4.77
CA HIS A 45 -0.14 -14.58 5.67
C HIS A 45 -0.47 -15.34 6.96
N LYS A 46 -1.60 -16.05 7.00
CA LYS A 46 -2.05 -16.77 8.18
C LYS A 46 -0.99 -17.77 8.67
N GLY A 47 -0.60 -17.61 9.94
CA GLY A 47 0.38 -18.47 10.60
C GLY A 47 1.84 -18.09 10.31
N GLN A 48 2.10 -17.07 9.51
CA GLN A 48 3.44 -16.51 9.36
C GLN A 48 3.76 -15.60 10.55
N VAL A 49 5.03 -15.55 10.93
CA VAL A 49 5.54 -14.66 11.97
C VAL A 49 6.73 -13.87 11.45
N ASP A 50 6.91 -12.67 11.96
CA ASP A 50 8.08 -11.85 11.68
C ASP A 50 9.33 -12.34 12.46
N LYS A 51 10.47 -11.67 12.30
CA LYS A 51 11.72 -12.02 12.99
C LYS A 51 11.68 -11.81 14.49
N ALA A 52 10.73 -11.06 15.00
CA ALA A 52 10.46 -10.87 16.42
C ALA A 52 9.55 -11.98 16.98
N GLY A 53 9.03 -12.88 16.14
CA GLY A 53 8.06 -13.90 16.52
C GLY A 53 6.62 -13.38 16.64
N VAL A 54 6.37 -12.17 16.18
CA VAL A 54 5.03 -11.56 16.15
C VAL A 54 4.31 -12.00 14.87
N ASP A 55 3.00 -12.24 14.96
CA ASP A 55 2.16 -12.51 13.78
C ASP A 55 2.43 -11.49 12.66
N TYR A 56 2.65 -11.99 11.45
CA TYR A 56 3.17 -11.17 10.34
C TYR A 56 2.20 -10.08 9.91
N PHE A 57 0.90 -10.39 9.89
CA PHE A 57 -0.13 -9.42 9.56
C PHE A 57 -0.19 -8.28 10.59
N THR A 58 -0.29 -8.60 11.88
CA THR A 58 -0.43 -7.59 12.94
C THR A 58 0.87 -6.84 13.21
N GLY A 59 2.01 -7.50 13.10
CA GLY A 59 3.32 -6.94 13.41
C GLY A 59 3.91 -6.12 12.25
N HIS A 60 3.93 -6.68 11.03
CA HIS A 60 4.61 -6.06 9.89
C HIS A 60 3.65 -5.36 8.94
N LEU A 61 2.73 -6.12 8.33
CA LEU A 61 1.89 -5.58 7.25
C LEU A 61 1.01 -4.43 7.73
N THR A 62 0.39 -4.58 8.91
CA THR A 62 -0.42 -3.51 9.51
C THR A 62 0.42 -2.25 9.80
N THR A 63 1.65 -2.41 10.30
CA THR A 63 2.53 -1.27 10.59
C THR A 63 2.91 -0.54 9.31
N VAL A 64 3.30 -1.26 8.26
CA VAL A 64 3.65 -0.65 6.95
C VAL A 64 2.43 0.07 6.34
N ALA A 65 1.26 -0.56 6.37
CA ALA A 65 0.03 0.05 5.86
C ALA A 65 -0.37 1.32 6.61
N GLN A 66 -0.25 1.34 7.94
CA GLN A 66 -0.59 2.51 8.78
C GLN A 66 0.35 3.71 8.56
N MET A 67 1.55 3.52 8.03
CA MET A 67 2.43 4.62 7.63
C MET A 67 1.97 5.30 6.33
N GLY A 68 1.11 4.65 5.54
CA GLY A 68 0.59 5.18 4.28
C GLY A 68 -0.30 6.40 4.46
N SER A 69 -0.07 7.43 3.65
CA SER A 69 -0.82 8.71 3.64
C SER A 69 -2.04 8.66 2.71
N THR A 70 -2.04 7.77 1.73
CA THR A 70 -3.12 7.58 0.76
C THR A 70 -3.73 6.19 0.91
N TRP A 71 -4.95 6.00 0.40
CA TRP A 71 -5.58 4.70 0.42
C TRP A 71 -4.80 3.66 -0.40
N GLN A 72 -4.18 4.07 -1.52
CA GLN A 72 -3.33 3.21 -2.33
C GLN A 72 -2.09 2.75 -1.55
N GLU A 73 -1.42 3.69 -0.86
CA GLU A 73 -0.27 3.34 -0.01
C GLU A 73 -0.65 2.34 1.08
N GLN A 74 -1.83 2.49 1.68
CA GLN A 74 -2.31 1.59 2.73
C GLN A 74 -2.66 0.20 2.16
N VAL A 75 -3.37 0.15 1.02
CA VAL A 75 -3.69 -1.12 0.33
C VAL A 75 -2.41 -1.85 -0.07
N ILE A 76 -1.46 -1.15 -0.71
CA ILE A 76 -0.17 -1.75 -1.07
C ILE A 76 0.64 -2.11 0.19
N GLY A 77 0.58 -1.31 1.25
CA GLY A 77 1.21 -1.63 2.53
C GLY A 77 0.74 -2.96 3.12
N TYR A 78 -0.55 -3.28 3.01
CA TYR A 78 -1.07 -4.60 3.40
C TYR A 78 -0.64 -5.73 2.46
N LEU A 79 -0.54 -5.48 1.16
CA LEU A 79 -0.40 -6.51 0.12
C LEU A 79 1.01 -6.65 -0.46
N HIS A 80 1.99 -5.80 -0.05
CA HIS A 80 3.30 -5.71 -0.71
C HIS A 80 4.09 -7.01 -0.74
N ASP A 81 3.98 -7.82 0.30
CA ASP A 81 4.66 -9.12 0.39
C ASP A 81 3.81 -10.30 -0.10
N ALA A 82 2.53 -10.08 -0.43
CA ALA A 82 1.62 -11.18 -0.77
C ALA A 82 2.09 -12.01 -1.96
N SER A 83 2.66 -11.38 -3.00
CA SER A 83 3.18 -12.12 -4.16
C SER A 83 4.63 -12.59 -4.01
N GLU A 84 5.32 -12.16 -2.95
CA GLU A 84 6.69 -12.55 -2.65
C GLU A 84 6.71 -13.76 -1.70
N ASP A 85 5.88 -13.71 -0.65
CA ASP A 85 5.88 -14.65 0.47
C ASP A 85 4.73 -15.67 0.42
N THR A 86 3.89 -15.65 -0.62
CA THR A 86 2.81 -16.63 -0.83
C THR A 86 2.83 -17.18 -2.27
N PRO A 87 2.13 -18.29 -2.56
CA PRO A 87 2.10 -18.87 -3.91
C PRO A 87 1.36 -18.04 -4.96
N ASN A 88 0.81 -16.88 -4.60
CA ASN A 88 -0.04 -16.08 -5.48
C ASN A 88 0.77 -15.11 -6.34
N SER A 89 0.46 -15.01 -7.64
CA SER A 89 0.96 -13.92 -8.46
C SER A 89 0.29 -12.58 -8.09
N VAL A 90 0.85 -11.45 -8.53
CA VAL A 90 0.24 -10.13 -8.34
C VAL A 90 -1.18 -10.09 -8.90
N GLU A 91 -1.41 -10.69 -10.07
CA GLU A 91 -2.73 -10.76 -10.69
C GLU A 91 -3.72 -11.57 -9.85
N GLN A 92 -3.27 -12.68 -9.26
CA GLN A 92 -4.09 -13.49 -8.37
C GLN A 92 -4.44 -12.74 -7.09
N VAL A 93 -3.48 -12.03 -6.49
CA VAL A 93 -3.72 -11.18 -5.29
C VAL A 93 -4.79 -10.13 -5.59
N LEU A 94 -4.70 -9.43 -6.73
CA LEU A 94 -5.69 -8.41 -7.10
C LEU A 94 -7.06 -9.00 -7.50
N ASN A 95 -7.11 -10.20 -8.07
CA ASN A 95 -8.37 -10.91 -8.30
C ASN A 95 -9.05 -11.27 -6.97
N LEU A 96 -8.29 -11.80 -6.00
CA LEU A 96 -8.79 -12.10 -4.65
C LEU A 96 -9.26 -10.84 -3.92
N LEU A 97 -8.59 -9.69 -4.14
CA LEU A 97 -9.06 -8.42 -3.61
C LEU A 97 -10.40 -8.01 -4.22
N ASP A 98 -10.53 -8.08 -5.56
CA ASP A 98 -11.78 -7.74 -6.26
C ASP A 98 -12.95 -8.65 -5.82
N GLU A 99 -12.69 -9.94 -5.54
CA GLU A 99 -13.71 -10.88 -5.01
C GLU A 99 -14.26 -10.49 -3.64
N LYS A 100 -13.51 -9.69 -2.86
CA LYS A 100 -13.97 -9.16 -1.56
C LYS A 100 -14.75 -7.86 -1.67
N LEU A 101 -14.79 -7.24 -2.84
CA LEU A 101 -15.45 -5.96 -3.08
C LEU A 101 -16.84 -6.16 -3.69
N GLU A 102 -17.80 -5.31 -3.34
CA GLU A 102 -19.12 -5.27 -3.99
C GLU A 102 -19.02 -4.88 -5.47
N SER A 103 -18.05 -4.03 -5.80
CA SER A 103 -17.70 -3.64 -7.17
C SER A 103 -16.19 -3.74 -7.34
N PRO A 104 -15.70 -4.31 -8.46
CA PRO A 104 -14.26 -4.40 -8.73
C PRO A 104 -13.60 -3.02 -8.75
N LEU A 105 -12.29 -3.00 -8.52
CA LEU A 105 -11.48 -1.80 -8.69
C LEU A 105 -11.68 -1.20 -10.09
N SER A 106 -11.63 0.13 -10.20
CA SER A 106 -11.55 0.77 -11.51
C SER A 106 -10.31 0.28 -12.28
N ASN A 107 -10.37 0.29 -13.61
CA ASN A 107 -9.22 -0.12 -14.43
C ASN A 107 -7.95 0.68 -14.10
N ASN A 108 -8.11 1.97 -13.82
CA ASN A 108 -6.99 2.85 -13.48
C ASN A 108 -6.39 2.50 -12.11
N ASP A 109 -7.22 2.32 -11.09
CA ASP A 109 -6.75 1.95 -9.75
C ASP A 109 -6.09 0.57 -9.77
N ARG A 110 -6.70 -0.40 -10.48
CA ARG A 110 -6.14 -1.74 -10.63
C ARG A 110 -4.76 -1.71 -11.31
N GLU A 111 -4.59 -0.93 -12.37
CA GLU A 111 -3.30 -0.79 -13.06
C GLU A 111 -2.25 -0.16 -12.16
N GLU A 112 -2.59 0.91 -11.43
CA GLU A 112 -1.69 1.57 -10.48
C GLU A 112 -1.21 0.60 -9.40
N LEU A 113 -2.13 -0.14 -8.77
CA LEU A 113 -1.79 -1.14 -7.75
C LEU A 113 -0.97 -2.30 -8.34
N THR A 114 -1.31 -2.77 -9.56
CA THR A 114 -0.57 -3.84 -10.25
C THR A 114 0.89 -3.45 -10.46
N VAL A 115 1.13 -2.25 -10.99
CA VAL A 115 2.49 -1.76 -11.25
C VAL A 115 3.28 -1.66 -9.94
N ALA A 116 2.69 -1.10 -8.88
CA ALA A 116 3.37 -0.96 -7.60
C ALA A 116 3.71 -2.33 -6.98
N LEU A 117 2.77 -3.28 -6.95
CA LEU A 117 3.00 -4.62 -6.41
C LEU A 117 4.07 -5.39 -7.19
N ARG A 118 4.08 -5.29 -8.53
CA ARG A 118 5.13 -5.92 -9.35
C ARG A 118 6.51 -5.34 -9.08
N LEU A 119 6.60 -4.03 -8.84
CA LEU A 119 7.86 -3.37 -8.51
C LEU A 119 8.35 -3.75 -7.12
N LEU A 120 7.45 -4.02 -6.17
CA LEU A 120 7.78 -4.42 -4.81
C LEU A 120 8.17 -5.90 -4.68
N ASN A 121 7.83 -6.74 -5.64
CA ASN A 121 8.28 -8.13 -5.66
C ASN A 121 9.71 -8.23 -6.20
N HIS A 122 10.68 -8.50 -5.30
CA HIS A 122 12.09 -8.54 -5.66
C HIS A 122 12.45 -9.73 -6.58
N HIS A 123 11.65 -10.80 -6.61
CA HIS A 123 11.85 -11.93 -7.51
C HIS A 123 11.65 -11.58 -8.99
N LEU A 124 10.98 -10.44 -9.28
CA LEU A 124 10.76 -9.92 -10.64
C LEU A 124 11.92 -9.03 -11.13
N ALA A 125 12.97 -8.85 -10.34
CA ALA A 125 14.16 -8.11 -10.72
C ALA A 125 15.37 -9.06 -10.80
N PRO A 126 16.35 -8.78 -11.70
CA PRO A 126 17.52 -9.63 -11.87
C PRO A 126 18.49 -9.58 -10.67
N ASP A 127 18.50 -8.45 -9.96
CA ASP A 127 19.36 -8.22 -8.81
C ASP A 127 18.78 -7.12 -7.90
N ARG A 128 19.37 -6.99 -6.70
CA ARG A 128 18.90 -6.05 -5.67
C ARG A 128 19.05 -4.59 -6.09
N GLU A 129 20.10 -4.24 -6.80
CA GLU A 129 20.34 -2.87 -7.25
C GLU A 129 19.28 -2.44 -8.25
N THR A 130 19.07 -3.24 -9.29
CA THR A 130 18.00 -3.03 -10.29
C THR A 130 16.63 -2.95 -9.65
N TYR A 131 16.35 -3.79 -8.65
CA TYR A 131 15.10 -3.76 -7.88
C TYR A 131 14.85 -2.38 -7.24
N ILE A 132 15.82 -1.85 -6.51
CA ILE A 132 15.71 -0.55 -5.83
C ILE A 132 15.64 0.61 -6.84
N GLN A 133 16.41 0.54 -7.95
CA GLN A 133 16.34 1.54 -9.01
C GLN A 133 14.96 1.62 -9.66
N ARG A 134 14.32 0.48 -9.95
CA ARG A 134 12.96 0.42 -10.50
C ARG A 134 11.93 1.01 -9.57
N ILE A 135 12.01 0.71 -8.28
CA ILE A 135 11.11 1.26 -7.25
C ILE A 135 11.20 2.79 -7.21
N LYS A 136 12.40 3.37 -7.31
CA LYS A 136 12.61 4.82 -7.28
C LYS A 136 11.78 5.57 -8.34
N CYS A 137 11.54 4.94 -9.49
CA CYS A 137 10.81 5.54 -10.60
C CYS A 137 9.28 5.55 -10.44
N ASN A 138 8.73 4.90 -9.40
CA ASN A 138 7.28 4.84 -9.13
C ASN A 138 6.99 5.40 -7.73
N ALA A 139 6.19 6.47 -7.66
CA ALA A 139 5.93 7.17 -6.41
C ALA A 139 5.26 6.27 -5.35
N LEU A 140 4.28 5.46 -5.75
CA LEU A 140 3.54 4.57 -4.85
C LEU A 140 4.43 3.44 -4.31
N ALA A 141 5.13 2.72 -5.19
CA ALA A 141 6.05 1.66 -4.77
C ALA A 141 7.20 2.21 -3.90
N LYS A 142 7.72 3.41 -4.22
CA LYS A 142 8.74 4.08 -3.44
C LYS A 142 8.26 4.41 -2.03
N ALA A 143 7.08 5.01 -1.89
CA ALA A 143 6.52 5.36 -0.59
C ALA A 143 6.37 4.10 0.30
N VAL A 144 5.74 3.05 -0.23
CA VAL A 144 5.55 1.80 0.53
C VAL A 144 6.88 1.12 0.86
N LYS A 145 7.86 1.11 -0.08
CA LYS A 145 9.18 0.54 0.22
C LYS A 145 9.92 1.30 1.31
N MET A 146 9.78 2.62 1.37
CA MET A 146 10.36 3.42 2.46
C MET A 146 9.69 3.11 3.80
N HIS A 147 8.39 2.86 3.86
CA HIS A 147 7.69 2.41 5.07
C HIS A 147 8.17 1.03 5.52
N ASP A 148 8.26 0.07 4.58
CA ASP A 148 8.81 -1.27 4.82
C ASP A 148 10.24 -1.22 5.36
N LEU A 149 11.13 -0.46 4.73
CA LEU A 149 12.50 -0.27 5.20
C LEU A 149 12.55 0.35 6.60
N THR A 150 11.71 1.37 6.87
CA THR A 150 11.62 2.03 8.18
C THR A 150 11.26 1.01 9.26
N HIS A 151 10.22 0.20 9.04
CA HIS A 151 9.82 -0.83 10.00
C HIS A 151 10.88 -1.92 10.17
N ASN A 152 11.52 -2.34 9.08
CA ASN A 152 12.56 -3.37 9.11
C ASN A 152 13.90 -2.91 9.71
N MET A 153 14.16 -1.61 9.78
CA MET A 153 15.34 -1.04 10.43
C MET A 153 15.19 -0.89 11.95
N ASP A 154 13.98 -1.00 12.48
CA ASP A 154 13.74 -0.93 13.91
C ASP A 154 14.20 -2.21 14.63
N LEU A 155 15.44 -2.19 15.11
CA LEU A 155 16.02 -3.30 15.89
C LEU A 155 15.44 -3.43 17.30
N SER A 156 14.73 -2.41 17.82
CA SER A 156 14.11 -2.48 19.15
C SER A 156 13.01 -3.55 19.23
N ARG A 157 12.46 -3.96 18.08
CA ARG A 157 11.49 -5.05 17.95
C ARG A 157 12.11 -6.43 18.23
N LEU A 158 13.42 -6.58 18.03
CA LEU A 158 14.10 -7.86 18.16
C LEU A 158 14.60 -8.04 19.60
N PRO A 159 14.23 -9.15 20.28
CA PRO A 159 14.68 -9.38 21.66
C PRO A 159 16.21 -9.55 21.76
N ASN A 160 16.85 -10.11 20.72
CA ASN A 160 18.30 -10.34 20.67
C ASN A 160 18.82 -10.12 19.24
N PRO A 161 19.08 -8.87 18.82
CA PRO A 161 19.60 -8.59 17.48
C PRO A 161 20.98 -9.22 17.29
N THR A 162 21.16 -9.90 16.16
CA THR A 162 22.41 -10.55 15.77
C THR A 162 23.26 -9.63 14.87
N ARG A 163 24.54 -10.00 14.66
CA ARG A 163 25.41 -9.29 13.70
C ARG A 163 24.77 -9.19 12.30
N LYS A 164 24.10 -10.26 11.85
CA LYS A 164 23.39 -10.25 10.54
C LYS A 164 22.25 -9.23 10.51
N ASP A 165 21.60 -8.96 11.63
CA ASP A 165 20.54 -7.96 11.71
C ASP A 165 21.11 -6.55 11.57
N TYR A 166 22.23 -6.25 12.20
CA TYR A 166 22.94 -4.97 12.01
C TYR A 166 23.44 -4.78 10.58
N GLU A 167 24.04 -5.80 9.96
CA GLU A 167 24.51 -5.76 8.56
C GLU A 167 23.33 -5.52 7.59
N ARG A 168 22.15 -6.10 7.87
CA ARG A 168 20.93 -5.86 7.11
C ARG A 168 20.44 -4.41 7.26
N VAL A 169 20.42 -3.88 8.48
CA VAL A 169 20.02 -2.49 8.75
C VAL A 169 20.94 -1.51 8.01
N GLU A 170 22.25 -1.73 7.99
CA GLU A 170 23.18 -0.87 7.23
C GLU A 170 22.92 -0.88 5.72
N ARG A 171 22.51 -2.02 5.16
CA ARG A 171 22.05 -2.10 3.76
C ARG A 171 20.76 -1.33 3.56
N TYR A 172 19.77 -1.51 4.43
CA TYR A 172 18.47 -0.85 4.36
C TYR A 172 18.58 0.67 4.50
N LYS A 173 19.48 1.17 5.33
CA LYS A 173 19.79 2.62 5.39
C LYS A 173 20.25 3.16 4.05
N LYS A 174 21.19 2.48 3.38
CA LYS A 174 21.66 2.89 2.06
C LYS A 174 20.56 2.90 1.00
N GLU A 175 19.68 1.88 1.03
CA GLU A 175 18.52 1.80 0.14
C GLU A 175 17.52 2.92 0.42
N TYR A 176 17.24 3.20 1.68
CA TYR A 176 16.38 4.29 2.11
C TYR A 176 16.93 5.65 1.67
N ASP A 177 18.22 5.91 1.91
CA ASP A 177 18.89 7.15 1.50
C ASP A 177 18.83 7.33 -0.02
N TYR A 178 19.06 6.24 -0.79
CA TYR A 178 18.94 6.27 -2.25
C TYR A 178 17.53 6.57 -2.73
N LEU A 179 16.51 5.99 -2.11
CA LEU A 179 15.09 6.23 -2.45
C LEU A 179 14.65 7.65 -2.05
N SER A 180 15.12 8.18 -0.91
CA SER A 180 14.78 9.51 -0.41
C SER A 180 15.45 10.66 -1.17
N ALA A 181 16.59 10.40 -1.83
CA ALA A 181 17.27 11.40 -2.64
C ALA A 181 16.39 11.88 -3.82
N LEU A 182 16.37 13.22 -4.07
CA LEU A 182 15.63 13.87 -5.16
C LEU A 182 16.15 13.44 -6.54
#